data_3c1d78897cd2981b0eb6e906528a03b1
#
_entry.id   3c1d78897cd2981b0eb6e906528a03b1
#
_cell.length_a   1.000
_cell.length_b   1.000
_cell.length_c   1.000
_cell.angle_alpha   90.00
_cell.angle_beta   90.00
_cell.angle_gamma   90.00
#
_symmetry.space_group_name_H-M   'P 1'
#
loop_
_entity.id
_entity.type
_entity.pdbx_description
1 polymer ?
#
loop_
_entity_poly.entity_id
_entity_poly.type
_entity_poly.pdbx_seq_one_letter_code
_entity_poly.pdbx_strand_id
1 'polypeptide(L)'
;KDILTVKDLNKYLPAIKTEVDIYFKDKLSEGLFKSDALVGIKKLPNESIDLIVTEPSLGPNNTLTYTEYINWIDQWMEECKRVLTASGSIYIICPWKSSSLYHSVLGKKFIVQSRITAERQIENIELSQWKNKISDIWFATKTNDYIFNQNYIVNGKNINNPKPDDIKDNLWFHLDYEEIIHRIIKASSFKLNWILDPFMNVGAVGVVAKKRGRRFIGFESNQDQILLAMK
;
A
#
# COMPACT_ATOMS: atom_id res chain seq x y z
N LYS A 1 -12.73 -18.54 0.85
CA LYS A 1 -11.26 -18.63 1.09
C LYS A 1 -10.68 -19.35 -0.12
N ASP A 2 -9.80 -18.68 -0.85
CA ASP A 2 -9.08 -19.34 -1.94
C ASP A 2 -8.12 -20.36 -1.33
N ILE A 3 -8.34 -21.63 -1.68
CA ILE A 3 -7.50 -22.74 -1.21
C ILE A 3 -6.52 -23.09 -2.34
N LEU A 4 -5.24 -23.19 -2.00
CA LEU A 4 -4.23 -23.68 -2.93
C LEU A 4 -4.42 -25.17 -3.20
N THR A 5 -4.49 -25.52 -4.47
CA THR A 5 -4.55 -26.91 -4.93
C THR A 5 -3.15 -27.43 -5.25
N VAL A 6 -2.98 -28.76 -5.34
CA VAL A 6 -1.71 -29.37 -5.79
C VAL A 6 -1.31 -28.87 -7.18
N LYS A 7 -2.29 -28.62 -8.06
CA LYS A 7 -2.04 -28.05 -9.39
C LYS A 7 -1.48 -26.62 -9.29
N ASP A 8 -2.00 -25.79 -8.37
CA ASP A 8 -1.51 -24.44 -8.13
C ASP A 8 -0.07 -24.49 -7.58
N LEU A 9 0.21 -25.38 -6.63
CA LEU A 9 1.54 -25.57 -6.08
C LEU A 9 2.55 -25.96 -7.16
N ASN A 10 2.24 -26.95 -7.98
CA ASN A 10 3.10 -27.40 -9.06
C ASN A 10 3.38 -26.29 -10.11
N LYS A 11 2.40 -25.40 -10.31
CA LYS A 11 2.52 -24.29 -11.26
C LYS A 11 3.33 -23.13 -10.71
N TYR A 12 3.08 -22.71 -9.47
CA TYR A 12 3.58 -21.45 -8.95
C TYR A 12 4.86 -21.59 -8.11
N LEU A 13 5.07 -22.70 -7.38
CA LEU A 13 6.29 -22.87 -6.59
C LEU A 13 7.59 -22.67 -7.39
N PRO A 14 7.74 -23.25 -8.60
CA PRO A 14 8.95 -23.06 -9.40
C PRO A 14 9.12 -21.64 -9.94
N ALA A 15 8.04 -20.85 -9.95
CA ALA A 15 8.01 -19.49 -10.50
C ALA A 15 8.13 -18.40 -9.42
N ILE A 16 8.31 -18.78 -8.16
CA ILE A 16 8.53 -17.81 -7.08
C ILE A 16 9.84 -17.05 -7.33
N LYS A 17 9.73 -15.74 -7.41
CA LYS A 17 10.88 -14.82 -7.44
C LYS A 17 11.22 -14.37 -6.02
N THR A 18 12.49 -14.02 -5.82
CA THR A 18 13.00 -13.41 -4.57
C THR A 18 13.55 -12.02 -4.85
N GLU A 19 14.02 -11.33 -3.81
CA GLU A 19 14.59 -9.98 -3.94
C GLU A 19 15.84 -9.94 -4.85
N VAL A 20 16.48 -11.06 -5.16
CA VAL A 20 17.59 -11.10 -6.12
C VAL A 20 17.12 -11.01 -7.57
N ASP A 21 15.85 -11.30 -7.83
CA ASP A 21 15.23 -11.28 -9.15
C ASP A 21 14.59 -9.92 -9.51
N ILE A 22 14.76 -8.91 -8.64
CA ILE A 22 14.21 -7.55 -8.86
C ILE A 22 14.78 -6.90 -10.12
N TYR A 23 16.00 -7.25 -10.51
CA TYR A 23 16.63 -6.76 -11.72
C TYR A 23 16.68 -7.81 -12.81
N PHE A 24 16.32 -7.38 -14.01
CA PHE A 24 16.50 -8.16 -15.24
C PHE A 24 17.30 -7.30 -16.24
N LYS A 25 18.50 -7.76 -16.61
CA LYS A 25 19.42 -7.03 -17.51
C LYS A 25 19.62 -5.57 -17.02
N ASP A 26 19.95 -5.41 -15.75
CA ASP A 26 20.19 -4.13 -15.07
C ASP A 26 18.98 -3.17 -15.04
N LYS A 27 17.78 -3.64 -15.38
CA LYS A 27 16.55 -2.87 -15.30
C LYS A 27 15.65 -3.39 -14.20
N LEU A 28 15.01 -2.47 -13.48
CA LEU A 28 13.98 -2.79 -12.49
C LEU A 28 12.84 -3.57 -13.16
N SER A 29 12.49 -4.71 -12.61
CA SER A 29 11.44 -5.58 -13.15
C SER A 29 10.21 -5.60 -12.27
N GLU A 30 9.05 -5.70 -12.91
CA GLU A 30 7.78 -5.89 -12.22
C GLU A 30 7.70 -7.30 -11.64
N GLY A 31 7.01 -7.43 -10.50
CA GLY A 31 6.75 -8.76 -9.96
C GLY A 31 6.27 -8.79 -8.53
N LEU A 32 5.99 -10.03 -8.13
CA LEU A 32 5.72 -10.43 -6.76
C LEU A 32 6.98 -11.15 -6.27
N PHE A 33 7.55 -10.68 -5.16
CA PHE A 33 8.82 -11.20 -4.68
C PHE A 33 8.69 -11.75 -3.27
N LYS A 34 9.12 -12.99 -3.07
CA LYS A 34 9.22 -13.59 -1.73
C LYS A 34 10.39 -12.96 -1.00
N SER A 35 10.12 -11.99 -0.15
CA SER A 35 11.12 -11.28 0.61
C SER A 35 10.51 -10.64 1.85
N ASP A 36 11.32 -10.45 2.89
CA ASP A 36 11.00 -9.47 3.93
C ASP A 36 10.91 -8.07 3.32
N ALA A 37 9.97 -7.25 3.81
CA ALA A 37 9.73 -5.92 3.28
C ALA A 37 10.97 -5.04 3.29
N LEU A 38 11.67 -4.96 4.42
CA LEU A 38 12.86 -4.12 4.58
C LEU A 38 14.01 -4.60 3.70
N VAL A 39 14.20 -5.92 3.58
CA VAL A 39 15.21 -6.51 2.70
C VAL A 39 14.91 -6.18 1.24
N GLY A 40 13.66 -6.35 0.82
CA GLY A 40 13.22 -6.07 -0.54
C GLY A 40 13.33 -4.58 -0.91
N ILE A 41 12.84 -3.67 -0.05
CA ILE A 41 12.91 -2.23 -0.32
C ILE A 41 14.37 -1.76 -0.46
N LYS A 42 15.30 -2.27 0.36
CA LYS A 42 16.72 -1.92 0.28
C LYS A 42 17.37 -2.26 -1.07
N LYS A 43 16.81 -3.20 -1.84
CA LYS A 43 17.27 -3.52 -3.19
C LYS A 43 16.79 -2.55 -4.26
N LEU A 44 15.78 -1.75 -3.97
CA LEU A 44 15.24 -0.78 -4.92
C LEU A 44 16.14 0.46 -5.01
N PRO A 45 16.29 1.06 -6.21
CA PRO A 45 17.05 2.29 -6.39
C PRO A 45 16.39 3.47 -5.65
N ASN A 46 17.18 4.47 -5.33
CA ASN A 46 16.64 5.75 -4.87
C ASN A 46 15.70 6.34 -5.92
N GLU A 47 14.62 6.98 -5.46
CA GLU A 47 13.72 7.75 -6.32
C GLU A 47 13.18 6.98 -7.55
N SER A 48 12.89 5.69 -7.36
CA SER A 48 12.43 4.77 -8.41
C SER A 48 10.93 4.44 -8.35
N ILE A 49 10.25 4.81 -7.27
CA ILE A 49 8.85 4.48 -7.00
C ILE A 49 8.02 5.75 -6.99
N ASP A 50 6.89 5.74 -7.69
CA ASP A 50 5.99 6.88 -7.79
C ASP A 50 4.91 6.89 -6.70
N LEU A 51 4.46 5.69 -6.29
CA LEU A 51 3.39 5.55 -5.31
C LEU A 51 3.61 4.30 -4.45
N ILE A 52 3.47 4.46 -3.14
CA ILE A 52 3.41 3.35 -2.20
C ILE A 52 1.99 3.24 -1.66
N VAL A 53 1.40 2.04 -1.74
CA VAL A 53 0.10 1.72 -1.16
C VAL A 53 0.27 0.44 -0.38
N THR A 54 0.03 0.47 0.92
CA THR A 54 0.35 -0.68 1.76
C THR A 54 -0.54 -0.80 2.98
N GLU A 55 -0.81 -2.03 3.41
CA GLU A 55 -1.46 -2.37 4.67
C GLU A 55 -0.51 -3.24 5.49
N PRO A 56 0.43 -2.64 6.26
CA PRO A 56 1.38 -3.41 7.04
C PRO A 56 0.66 -4.25 8.09
N SER A 57 0.94 -5.55 8.12
CA SER A 57 0.50 -6.41 9.22
C SER A 57 1.12 -5.91 10.55
N LEU A 58 0.43 -6.12 11.66
CA LEU A 58 1.03 -5.96 12.98
C LEU A 58 2.31 -6.81 13.00
N GLY A 59 3.44 -6.18 13.15
CA GLY A 59 4.81 -6.68 13.06
C GLY A 59 5.07 -8.17 13.27
N PRO A 60 6.25 -8.68 13.06
CA PRO A 60 6.51 -10.11 13.10
C PRO A 60 5.98 -10.72 14.41
N ASN A 61 4.97 -11.57 14.32
CA ASN A 61 4.40 -12.42 15.37
C ASN A 61 3.59 -11.78 16.51
N ASN A 62 3.12 -10.52 16.40
CA ASN A 62 2.37 -9.81 17.45
C ASN A 62 3.07 -9.80 18.84
N THR A 63 4.36 -10.03 18.89
CA THR A 63 5.15 -10.19 20.15
C THR A 63 6.06 -9.01 20.43
N LEU A 64 6.10 -8.01 19.55
CA LEU A 64 6.95 -6.84 19.71
C LEU A 64 6.42 -5.94 20.85
N THR A 65 7.34 -5.45 21.66
CA THR A 65 7.04 -4.33 22.56
C THR A 65 6.67 -3.10 21.73
N TYR A 66 6.02 -2.13 22.37
CA TYR A 66 5.64 -0.86 21.74
C TYR A 66 6.84 -0.15 21.09
N THR A 67 7.98 -0.13 21.77
CA THR A 67 9.22 0.49 21.28
C THR A 67 9.78 -0.25 20.08
N GLU A 68 9.82 -1.57 20.11
CA GLU A 68 10.29 -2.39 18.99
C GLU A 68 9.40 -2.21 17.76
N TYR A 69 8.08 -2.12 17.97
CA TYR A 69 7.14 -1.90 16.88
C TYR A 69 7.33 -0.52 16.22
N ILE A 70 7.51 0.54 17.02
CA ILE A 70 7.83 1.87 16.47
C ILE A 70 9.15 1.86 15.70
N ASN A 71 10.18 1.22 16.23
CA ASN A 71 11.48 1.11 15.56
C ASN A 71 11.36 0.35 14.23
N TRP A 72 10.55 -0.71 14.20
CA TRP A 72 10.27 -1.44 12.96
C TRP A 72 9.55 -0.54 11.93
N ILE A 73 8.52 0.22 12.36
CA ILE A 73 7.83 1.19 11.49
C ILE A 73 8.83 2.23 10.96
N ASP A 74 9.69 2.77 11.82
CA ASP A 74 10.68 3.79 11.46
C ASP A 74 11.65 3.31 10.39
N GLN A 75 12.14 2.08 10.49
CA GLN A 75 13.11 1.51 9.56
C GLN A 75 12.54 1.35 8.16
N TRP A 76 11.38 0.73 8.00
CA TRP A 76 10.83 0.53 6.65
C TRP A 76 10.28 1.83 6.05
N MET A 77 9.77 2.76 6.86
CA MET A 77 9.35 4.08 6.37
C MET A 77 10.53 4.91 5.87
N GLU A 78 11.71 4.81 6.50
CA GLU A 78 12.92 5.48 6.01
C GLU A 78 13.29 4.99 4.61
N GLU A 79 13.27 3.68 4.40
CA GLU A 79 13.53 3.09 3.09
C GLU A 79 12.43 3.45 2.07
N CYS A 80 11.17 3.50 2.49
CA CYS A 80 10.08 4.01 1.64
C CYS A 80 10.32 5.45 1.19
N LYS A 81 10.78 6.33 2.09
CA LYS A 81 11.15 7.71 1.75
C LYS A 81 12.29 7.77 0.74
N ARG A 82 13.30 6.92 0.91
CA ARG A 82 14.46 6.84 0.01
C ARG A 82 14.05 6.47 -1.41
N VAL A 83 13.20 5.44 -1.56
CA VAL A 83 12.82 4.93 -2.89
C VAL A 83 11.75 5.74 -3.58
N LEU A 84 10.95 6.55 -2.86
CA LEU A 84 9.96 7.43 -3.48
C LEU A 84 10.63 8.54 -4.28
N THR A 85 10.08 8.83 -5.46
CA THR A 85 10.41 10.01 -6.26
C THR A 85 10.05 11.29 -5.51
N ALA A 86 10.58 12.45 -5.93
CA ALA A 86 10.28 13.73 -5.29
C ALA A 86 8.77 14.05 -5.29
N SER A 87 8.06 13.68 -6.37
CA SER A 87 6.60 13.85 -6.49
C SER A 87 5.79 12.64 -5.99
N GLY A 88 6.45 11.67 -5.37
CA GLY A 88 5.85 10.43 -4.92
C GLY A 88 5.02 10.57 -3.64
N SER A 89 4.08 9.65 -3.49
CA SER A 89 3.13 9.60 -2.38
C SER A 89 3.12 8.23 -1.70
N ILE A 90 2.77 8.21 -0.41
CA ILE A 90 2.56 7.00 0.36
C ILE A 90 1.18 7.00 1.00
N TYR A 91 0.49 5.87 0.89
CA TYR A 91 -0.76 5.59 1.58
C TYR A 91 -0.59 4.38 2.48
N ILE A 92 -0.87 4.55 3.76
CA ILE A 92 -0.79 3.49 4.78
C ILE A 92 -2.18 3.21 5.30
N ILE A 93 -2.69 2.02 5.00
CA ILE A 93 -3.96 1.53 5.50
C ILE A 93 -3.68 0.82 6.82
N CYS A 94 -4.33 1.21 7.89
CA CYS A 94 -4.07 0.64 9.20
C CYS A 94 -5.32 0.59 10.09
N PRO A 95 -5.40 -0.40 11.01
CA PRO A 95 -6.44 -0.42 12.02
C PRO A 95 -6.28 0.74 13.01
N TRP A 96 -7.37 1.19 13.59
CA TRP A 96 -7.38 2.32 14.53
C TRP A 96 -6.40 2.14 15.71
N LYS A 97 -6.20 0.91 16.18
CA LYS A 97 -5.29 0.59 17.32
C LYS A 97 -3.84 1.01 17.06
N SER A 98 -3.37 0.92 15.84
CA SER A 98 -2.00 1.28 15.44
C SER A 98 -1.91 2.61 14.69
N SER A 99 -3.04 3.24 14.40
CA SER A 99 -3.11 4.45 13.57
C SER A 99 -2.23 5.59 14.10
N SER A 100 -2.27 5.85 15.42
CA SER A 100 -1.45 6.89 16.07
C SER A 100 0.06 6.63 15.95
N LEU A 101 0.48 5.36 15.95
CA LEU A 101 1.89 4.96 15.82
C LEU A 101 2.39 5.25 14.40
N TYR A 102 1.62 4.84 13.40
CA TYR A 102 1.94 5.14 12.01
C TYR A 102 2.01 6.64 11.78
N HIS A 103 1.02 7.40 12.26
CA HIS A 103 1.02 8.87 12.13
C HIS A 103 2.25 9.52 12.77
N SER A 104 2.63 9.08 13.97
CA SER A 104 3.75 9.67 14.71
C SER A 104 5.10 9.50 13.98
N VAL A 105 5.31 8.36 13.33
CA VAL A 105 6.54 8.11 12.54
C VAL A 105 6.44 8.78 11.18
N LEU A 106 5.27 8.67 10.52
CA LEU A 106 5.03 9.26 9.20
C LEU A 106 5.27 10.78 9.21
N GLY A 107 4.75 11.49 10.21
CA GLY A 107 4.91 12.94 10.33
C GLY A 107 6.35 13.43 10.57
N LYS A 108 7.27 12.53 11.00
CA LYS A 108 8.70 12.85 11.11
C LYS A 108 9.44 12.75 9.77
N LYS A 109 8.93 11.98 8.83
CA LYS A 109 9.62 11.61 7.59
C LYS A 109 8.98 12.21 6.34
N PHE A 110 7.68 12.42 6.36
CA PHE A 110 6.86 12.83 5.23
C PHE A 110 5.99 14.04 5.60
N ILE A 111 5.43 14.66 4.58
CA ILE A 111 4.42 15.70 4.75
C ILE A 111 3.05 14.99 4.75
N VAL A 112 2.40 14.94 5.90
CA VAL A 112 1.06 14.33 6.02
C VAL A 112 0.04 15.26 5.38
N GLN A 113 -0.65 14.76 4.36
CA GLN A 113 -1.63 15.53 3.59
C GLN A 113 -3.06 15.33 4.10
N SER A 114 -3.42 14.09 4.43
CA SER A 114 -4.77 13.77 4.87
C SER A 114 -4.83 12.49 5.68
N ARG A 115 -5.82 12.44 6.57
CA ARG A 115 -6.36 11.20 7.12
C ARG A 115 -7.66 10.88 6.41
N ILE A 116 -7.76 9.70 5.83
CA ILE A 116 -8.97 9.19 5.22
C ILE A 116 -9.54 8.11 6.16
N THR A 117 -10.83 8.17 6.46
CA THR A 117 -11.52 7.14 7.23
C THR A 117 -12.34 6.28 6.29
N ALA A 118 -12.01 4.99 6.23
CA ALA A 118 -12.72 4.03 5.39
C ALA A 118 -13.53 3.05 6.24
N GLU A 119 -14.72 2.67 5.77
CA GLU A 119 -15.50 1.61 6.39
C GLU A 119 -14.77 0.27 6.22
N ARG A 120 -14.74 -0.54 7.29
CA ARG A 120 -14.18 -1.87 7.29
C ARG A 120 -15.27 -2.90 7.59
N GLN A 121 -15.36 -3.93 6.78
CA GLN A 121 -16.17 -5.09 7.11
C GLN A 121 -15.50 -5.88 8.24
N ILE A 122 -16.22 -6.12 9.34
CA ILE A 122 -15.72 -6.82 10.51
C ILE A 122 -16.47 -8.14 10.63
N GLU A 123 -15.71 -9.24 10.61
CA GLU A 123 -16.27 -10.59 10.75
C GLU A 123 -16.49 -10.99 12.23
N ASN A 124 -15.69 -10.49 13.17
CA ASN A 124 -15.74 -10.85 14.59
C ASN A 124 -16.00 -9.63 15.47
N ILE A 125 -16.97 -9.75 16.40
CA ILE A 125 -17.34 -8.70 17.34
C ILE A 125 -17.04 -9.23 18.74
N GLU A 126 -16.16 -8.55 19.47
CA GLU A 126 -16.00 -8.75 20.91
C GLU A 126 -17.07 -7.95 21.66
N LEU A 127 -17.87 -8.63 22.48
CA LEU A 127 -18.99 -8.02 23.21
C LEU A 127 -18.57 -6.98 24.27
N SER A 128 -17.31 -6.93 24.63
CA SER A 128 -16.75 -6.02 25.64
C SER A 128 -16.31 -4.66 25.09
N GLN A 129 -16.45 -4.40 23.79
CA GLN A 129 -15.94 -3.19 23.13
C GLN A 129 -16.95 -2.59 22.16
N TRP A 130 -16.77 -1.29 21.85
CA TRP A 130 -17.47 -0.69 20.73
C TRP A 130 -17.12 -1.42 19.43
N LYS A 131 -18.13 -1.71 18.63
CA LYS A 131 -17.93 -2.32 17.30
C LYS A 131 -17.08 -1.41 16.42
N ASN A 132 -15.85 -1.83 16.16
CA ASN A 132 -14.96 -1.09 15.27
C ASN A 132 -15.33 -1.37 13.82
N LYS A 133 -15.77 -0.34 13.09
CA LYS A 133 -16.17 -0.42 11.67
C LYS A 133 -15.26 0.37 10.74
N ILE A 134 -14.16 0.92 11.23
CA ILE A 134 -13.34 1.82 10.44
C ILE A 134 -11.86 1.39 10.42
N SER A 135 -11.20 1.74 9.33
CA SER A 135 -9.74 1.79 9.20
C SER A 135 -9.33 3.22 8.87
N ASP A 136 -8.15 3.60 9.29
CA ASP A 136 -7.51 4.84 8.88
C ASP A 136 -6.60 4.58 7.69
N ILE A 137 -6.59 5.54 6.76
CA ILE A 137 -5.65 5.58 5.64
C ILE A 137 -4.90 6.91 5.75
N TRP A 138 -3.62 6.84 6.04
CA TRP A 138 -2.77 8.01 6.10
C TRP A 138 -2.19 8.30 4.71
N PHE A 139 -2.52 9.45 4.17
CA PHE A 139 -1.96 9.97 2.93
C PHE A 139 -0.86 10.97 3.24
N ALA A 140 0.35 10.70 2.74
CA ALA A 140 1.49 11.58 2.90
C ALA A 140 2.35 11.62 1.63
N THR A 141 3.17 12.68 1.51
CA THR A 141 3.99 12.95 0.33
C THR A 141 5.44 13.23 0.71
N LYS A 142 6.37 12.99 -0.23
CA LYS A 142 7.78 13.26 0.00
C LYS A 142 8.08 14.77 0.02
N THR A 143 7.41 15.51 -0.85
CA THR A 143 7.52 16.98 -0.98
C THR A 143 6.15 17.62 -1.12
N ASN A 144 6.09 18.95 -1.19
CA ASN A 144 4.86 19.69 -1.48
C ASN A 144 4.47 19.66 -2.98
N ASP A 145 5.41 19.29 -3.85
CA ASP A 145 5.16 19.12 -5.28
C ASP A 145 4.92 17.62 -5.57
N TYR A 146 3.67 17.21 -5.48
CA TYR A 146 3.28 15.82 -5.60
C TYR A 146 2.18 15.58 -6.63
N ILE A 147 2.12 14.35 -7.14
CA ILE A 147 1.08 13.95 -8.09
C ILE A 147 -0.24 13.78 -7.36
N PHE A 148 -1.23 14.61 -7.74
CA PHE A 148 -2.61 14.47 -7.31
C PHE A 148 -3.55 14.82 -8.46
N ASN A 149 -4.27 13.83 -8.98
CA ASN A 149 -5.06 13.95 -10.21
C ASN A 149 -6.39 14.65 -9.93
N GLN A 150 -6.41 15.97 -10.05
CA GLN A 150 -7.60 16.79 -9.82
C GLN A 150 -8.76 16.38 -10.72
N ASN A 151 -8.52 15.99 -11.96
CA ASN A 151 -9.56 15.54 -12.88
C ASN A 151 -10.30 14.30 -12.38
N TYR A 152 -9.64 13.50 -11.56
CA TYR A 152 -10.25 12.31 -10.96
C TYR A 152 -11.01 12.63 -9.67
N ILE A 153 -10.51 13.55 -8.84
CA ILE A 153 -11.12 13.87 -7.54
C ILE A 153 -12.32 14.79 -7.66
N VAL A 154 -12.45 15.54 -8.76
CA VAL A 154 -13.60 16.43 -9.01
C VAL A 154 -14.73 15.65 -9.66
N ASN A 155 -15.92 15.68 -9.06
CA ASN A 155 -17.11 14.99 -9.56
C ASN A 155 -17.98 15.87 -10.48
N GLY A 156 -17.57 17.10 -10.79
CA GLY A 156 -18.34 18.08 -11.55
C GLY A 156 -17.92 18.23 -13.02
N LYS A 157 -18.74 18.89 -13.81
CA LYS A 157 -18.43 19.26 -15.19
C LYS A 157 -17.45 20.43 -15.28
N ASN A 158 -17.28 21.21 -14.22
CA ASN A 158 -16.45 22.42 -14.19
C ASN A 158 -15.16 22.18 -13.42
N ILE A 159 -14.21 21.51 -14.06
CA ILE A 159 -12.91 21.14 -13.46
C ILE A 159 -12.06 22.39 -13.15
N ASN A 160 -12.27 23.47 -13.88
CA ASN A 160 -11.46 24.70 -13.73
C ASN A 160 -11.91 25.58 -12.53
N ASN A 161 -13.13 25.38 -12.03
CA ASN A 161 -13.66 26.07 -10.86
C ASN A 161 -14.62 25.16 -10.07
N PRO A 162 -14.09 24.08 -9.43
CA PRO A 162 -14.93 23.15 -8.69
C PRO A 162 -15.47 23.82 -7.43
N LYS A 163 -16.74 23.51 -7.11
CA LYS A 163 -17.31 23.84 -5.80
C LYS A 163 -16.79 22.83 -4.74
N PRO A 164 -16.78 23.18 -3.45
CA PRO A 164 -16.37 22.25 -2.39
C PRO A 164 -17.09 20.89 -2.45
N ASP A 165 -18.38 20.89 -2.72
CA ASP A 165 -19.22 19.68 -2.82
C ASP A 165 -18.92 18.81 -4.06
N ASP A 166 -18.21 19.35 -5.04
CA ASP A 166 -17.79 18.60 -6.23
C ASP A 166 -16.52 17.77 -5.96
N ILE A 167 -15.83 18.00 -4.84
CA ILE A 167 -14.58 17.31 -4.48
C ILE A 167 -14.90 16.07 -3.65
N LYS A 168 -14.31 14.94 -4.02
CA LYS A 168 -14.42 13.70 -3.24
C LYS A 168 -13.83 13.92 -1.84
N ASP A 169 -14.62 13.60 -0.83
CA ASP A 169 -14.24 13.72 0.57
C ASP A 169 -13.29 12.62 1.03
N ASN A 170 -12.88 12.69 2.29
CA ASN A 170 -12.02 11.73 2.97
C ASN A 170 -12.78 10.76 3.90
N LEU A 171 -14.10 10.66 3.76
CA LEU A 171 -14.95 9.69 4.44
C LEU A 171 -15.43 8.66 3.40
N TRP A 172 -14.87 7.46 3.45
CA TRP A 172 -15.11 6.43 2.45
C TRP A 172 -15.95 5.29 3.02
N PHE A 173 -17.25 5.36 2.77
CA PHE A 173 -18.21 4.34 3.19
C PHE A 173 -18.69 3.53 1.99
N HIS A 174 -19.12 2.30 2.26
CA HIS A 174 -19.70 1.38 1.27
C HIS A 174 -18.78 1.06 0.08
N LEU A 175 -17.45 1.14 0.31
CA LEU A 175 -16.45 0.72 -0.66
C LEU A 175 -15.88 -0.62 -0.26
N ASP A 176 -15.69 -1.50 -1.24
CA ASP A 176 -14.86 -2.67 -1.03
C ASP A 176 -13.34 -2.31 -1.07
N TYR A 177 -12.51 -3.28 -0.72
CA TYR A 177 -11.05 -3.03 -0.63
C TYR A 177 -10.44 -2.71 -2.01
N GLU A 178 -10.94 -3.34 -3.09
CA GLU A 178 -10.46 -3.06 -4.45
C GLU A 178 -10.81 -1.62 -4.87
N GLU A 179 -11.98 -1.13 -4.51
CA GLU A 179 -12.41 0.25 -4.78
C GLU A 179 -11.60 1.28 -4.00
N ILE A 180 -11.25 0.99 -2.73
CA ILE A 180 -10.34 1.82 -1.93
C ILE A 180 -8.99 1.96 -2.63
N ILE A 181 -8.37 0.85 -3.01
CA ILE A 181 -7.09 0.84 -3.74
C ILE A 181 -7.22 1.56 -5.08
N HIS A 182 -8.33 1.34 -5.80
CA HIS A 182 -8.61 2.02 -7.06
C HIS A 182 -8.62 3.55 -6.91
N ARG A 183 -9.29 4.08 -5.88
CA ARG A 183 -9.33 5.52 -5.61
C ARG A 183 -7.94 6.08 -5.38
N ILE A 184 -7.15 5.41 -4.55
CA ILE A 184 -5.76 5.82 -4.26
C ILE A 184 -4.92 5.86 -5.54
N ILE A 185 -4.91 4.76 -6.30
CA ILE A 185 -4.09 4.65 -7.51
C ILE A 185 -4.49 5.69 -8.56
N LYS A 186 -5.78 5.96 -8.72
CA LYS A 186 -6.28 6.96 -9.68
C LYS A 186 -5.96 8.39 -9.25
N ALA A 187 -6.02 8.67 -7.96
CA ALA A 187 -5.73 10.00 -7.44
C ALA A 187 -4.24 10.35 -7.51
N SER A 188 -3.34 9.40 -7.20
CA SER A 188 -1.92 9.69 -6.95
C SER A 188 -0.96 8.99 -7.91
N SER A 189 -1.41 8.57 -9.09
CA SER A 189 -0.52 8.01 -10.11
C SER A 189 -1.06 8.12 -11.52
N PHE A 190 -0.17 8.01 -12.51
CA PHE A 190 -0.49 7.91 -13.93
C PHE A 190 -0.15 6.52 -14.49
N LYS A 191 -0.57 6.24 -15.73
CA LYS A 191 -0.16 5.00 -16.44
C LYS A 191 1.36 4.90 -16.48
N LEU A 192 1.87 3.66 -16.35
CA LEU A 192 3.28 3.30 -16.33
C LEU A 192 4.07 3.74 -15.08
N ASN A 193 3.46 4.48 -14.15
CA ASN A 193 4.09 4.73 -12.86
C ASN A 193 4.36 3.44 -12.10
N TRP A 194 5.41 3.44 -11.28
CA TRP A 194 5.80 2.35 -10.41
C TRP A 194 5.04 2.43 -9.09
N ILE A 195 4.31 1.36 -8.77
CA ILE A 195 3.62 1.19 -7.50
C ILE A 195 4.32 0.11 -6.69
N LEU A 196 4.59 0.41 -5.43
CA LEU A 196 5.18 -0.50 -4.47
C LEU A 196 4.18 -0.83 -3.37
N ASP A 197 4.06 -2.12 -3.05
CA ASP A 197 3.44 -2.61 -1.82
C ASP A 197 4.44 -3.48 -1.04
N PRO A 198 5.08 -2.92 0.00
CA PRO A 198 6.05 -3.66 0.82
C PRO A 198 5.46 -4.83 1.61
N PHE A 199 4.16 -4.83 1.86
CA PHE A 199 3.43 -5.84 2.65
C PHE A 199 2.24 -6.36 1.86
N MET A 200 2.51 -6.90 0.67
CA MET A 200 1.48 -7.11 -0.35
C MET A 200 0.44 -8.19 -0.01
N ASN A 201 0.71 -9.06 0.97
CA ASN A 201 -0.21 -10.12 1.34
C ASN A 201 -0.64 -10.96 0.10
N VAL A 202 -1.94 -11.03 -0.18
CA VAL A 202 -2.49 -11.72 -1.37
C VAL A 202 -2.48 -10.87 -2.65
N GLY A 203 -1.80 -9.72 -2.66
CA GLY A 203 -1.52 -8.94 -3.86
C GLY A 203 -2.64 -8.06 -4.39
N ALA A 204 -3.63 -7.68 -3.58
CA ALA A 204 -4.76 -6.86 -4.02
C ALA A 204 -4.34 -5.54 -4.69
N VAL A 205 -3.33 -4.85 -4.13
CA VAL A 205 -2.78 -3.62 -4.72
C VAL A 205 -2.21 -3.89 -6.12
N GLY A 206 -1.50 -5.01 -6.29
CA GLY A 206 -0.92 -5.42 -7.58
C GLY A 206 -1.98 -5.66 -8.65
N VAL A 207 -3.07 -6.35 -8.30
CA VAL A 207 -4.20 -6.59 -9.20
C VAL A 207 -4.78 -5.28 -9.72
N VAL A 208 -5.07 -4.32 -8.82
CA VAL A 208 -5.62 -3.02 -9.22
C VAL A 208 -4.61 -2.20 -10.03
N ALA A 209 -3.34 -2.18 -9.62
CA ALA A 209 -2.27 -1.50 -10.35
C ALA A 209 -2.18 -1.98 -11.81
N LYS A 210 -2.16 -3.30 -12.02
CA LYS A 210 -2.11 -3.91 -13.36
C LYS A 210 -3.38 -3.63 -14.16
N LYS A 211 -4.57 -3.77 -13.59
CA LYS A 211 -5.85 -3.41 -14.24
C LYS A 211 -5.87 -1.94 -14.70
N ARG A 212 -5.12 -1.07 -14.04
CA ARG A 212 -5.06 0.38 -14.35
C ARG A 212 -3.83 0.79 -15.15
N GLY A 213 -3.01 -0.16 -15.63
CA GLY A 213 -1.85 0.08 -16.48
C GLY A 213 -0.65 0.68 -15.76
N ARG A 214 -0.50 0.39 -14.46
CA ARG A 214 0.68 0.73 -13.65
C ARG A 214 1.63 -0.45 -13.59
N ARG A 215 2.91 -0.17 -13.33
CA ARG A 215 3.92 -1.17 -13.00
C ARG A 215 3.83 -1.47 -11.51
N PHE A 216 4.12 -2.71 -11.12
CA PHE A 216 3.94 -3.13 -9.73
C PHE A 216 5.13 -3.94 -9.22
N ILE A 217 5.53 -3.64 -8.00
CA ILE A 217 6.45 -4.43 -7.19
C ILE A 217 5.77 -4.69 -5.85
N GLY A 218 5.72 -5.97 -5.44
CA GLY A 218 5.19 -6.37 -4.14
C GLY A 218 6.15 -7.30 -3.42
N PHE A 219 6.28 -7.13 -2.10
CA PHE A 219 7.04 -8.02 -1.23
C PHE A 219 6.11 -8.74 -0.26
N GLU A 220 6.37 -10.04 -0.06
CA GLU A 220 5.67 -10.88 0.90
C GLU A 220 6.63 -11.99 1.39
N SER A 221 6.77 -12.10 2.69
CA SER A 221 7.65 -13.10 3.31
C SER A 221 7.00 -14.48 3.43
N ASN A 222 5.66 -14.52 3.58
CA ASN A 222 4.91 -15.76 3.72
C ASN A 222 4.69 -16.42 2.37
N GLN A 223 5.18 -17.66 2.22
CA GLN A 223 5.08 -18.41 0.97
C GLN A 223 3.66 -18.69 0.52
N ASP A 224 2.76 -19.00 1.45
CA ASP A 224 1.37 -19.32 1.10
C ASP A 224 0.63 -18.08 0.59
N GLN A 225 0.92 -16.91 1.17
CA GLN A 225 0.35 -15.64 0.72
C GLN A 225 0.82 -15.27 -0.68
N ILE A 226 2.13 -15.42 -0.97
CA ILE A 226 2.65 -15.13 -2.30
C ILE A 226 2.10 -16.10 -3.36
N LEU A 227 1.93 -17.37 -3.02
CA LEU A 227 1.31 -18.35 -3.92
C LEU A 227 -0.16 -18.01 -4.21
N LEU A 228 -0.90 -17.52 -3.21
CA LEU A 228 -2.26 -17.00 -3.40
C LEU A 228 -2.27 -15.75 -4.29
N ALA A 229 -1.31 -14.85 -4.12
CA ALA A 229 -1.18 -13.67 -4.96
C ALA A 229 -0.83 -14.00 -6.43
N MET A 230 -0.17 -15.14 -6.69
CA MET A 230 0.18 -15.61 -8.04
C MET A 230 -0.97 -16.37 -8.72
N LYS A 231 -1.98 -16.81 -7.96
CA LYS A 231 -3.15 -17.54 -8.44
C LYS A 231 -4.15 -16.60 -9.12
#